data_96f75746fcdd8bbaa41285dd2b46bd20
#
_entry.id   96f75746fcdd8bbaa41285dd2b46bd20
#
_cell.length_a   1.000
_cell.length_b   1.000
_cell.length_c   1.000
_cell.angle_alpha   90.00
_cell.angle_beta   90.00
_cell.angle_gamma   90.00
#
_symmetry.space_group_name_H-M   'P 1'
#
loop_
_entity.id
_entity.type
_entity.pdbx_description
1 polymer ?
#
loop_
_entity_poly.entity_id
_entity_poly.type
_entity_poly.pdbx_seq_one_letter_code
_entity_poly.pdbx_strand_id
1 'polypeptide(L)'
;ASSLSKGNTLPLALEPAHRHRLSEWPEAGTASICPQKLAAVYLLSSRIGLWRRVLPHISHGMIDFSSVSLRGIDPRDYPVYRAAKGLYCGKLLITSAELADEEQVSSEAFGDILNAMLIARYGKTIIAAEVKK
;
A
#
# COMPACT_ATOMS: atom_id res chain seq x y z
N ALA A 1 10.24 2.78 -25.34
CA ALA A 1 10.28 2.59 -25.01
C ALA A 1 10.60 2.40 -24.76
N SER A 2 10.84 2.41 -24.74
CA SER A 2 10.98 2.15 -24.40
C SER A 2 11.02 1.97 -23.85
N SER A 3 11.18 2.03 -23.67
CA SER A 3 11.16 1.78 -23.01
C SER A 3 10.66 1.56 -22.46
N LEU A 4 10.36 1.50 -22.49
CA LEU A 4 9.83 1.23 -21.81
C LEU A 4 9.75 0.56 -21.38
N SER A 5 9.81 0.47 -21.45
CA SER A 5 9.74 -0.14 -21.05
C SER A 5 10.28 -0.72 -20.57
N LYS A 6 10.71 -1.11 -20.69
CA LYS A 6 11.39 -1.77 -20.20
C LYS A 6 11.36 -1.77 -18.90
N GLY A 7 10.94 -2.38 -18.41
CA GLY A 7 11.04 -2.46 -17.03
C GLY A 7 11.31 -1.20 -16.37
N ASN A 8 11.31 -0.29 -17.13
CA ASN A 8 11.63 0.94 -16.61
C ASN A 8 10.73 1.36 -15.53
N THR A 9 9.62 0.76 -15.41
CA THR A 9 8.75 1.12 -14.31
C THR A 9 9.05 0.37 -13.05
N LEU A 10 9.89 -0.62 -13.11
CA LEU A 10 10.16 -1.43 -11.93
C LEU A 10 11.64 -1.41 -11.64
N PRO A 11 12.01 -1.42 -10.37
CA PRO A 11 11.16 -1.43 -9.19
C PRO A 11 10.54 -0.08 -8.90
N LEU A 12 9.51 -0.09 -8.06
CA LEU A 12 8.78 1.11 -7.69
C LEU A 12 9.62 2.01 -6.80
N ALA A 13 9.63 3.29 -7.11
CA ALA A 13 10.35 4.26 -6.29
C ALA A 13 9.37 4.87 -5.29
N LEU A 14 9.76 4.93 -4.03
CA LEU A 14 8.94 5.53 -2.99
C LEU A 14 9.45 6.93 -2.68
N GLU A 15 8.53 7.85 -2.43
CA GLU A 15 8.92 9.15 -1.91
C GLU A 15 9.55 8.98 -0.54
N PRO A 16 10.47 9.85 -0.16
CA PRO A 16 11.14 9.70 1.15
C PRO A 16 10.17 9.62 2.33
N ALA A 17 9.12 10.42 2.33
CA ALA A 17 8.16 10.39 3.43
C ALA A 17 7.42 9.06 3.47
N HIS A 18 7.04 8.53 2.29
CA HIS A 18 6.36 7.25 2.22
C HIS A 18 7.30 6.14 2.70
N ARG A 19 8.55 6.17 2.25
CA ARG A 19 9.53 5.17 2.66
C ARG A 19 9.74 5.20 4.17
N HIS A 20 9.77 6.40 4.75
CA HIS A 20 9.93 6.53 6.18
C HIS A 20 8.74 5.91 6.93
N ARG A 21 7.52 6.21 6.49
CA ARG A 21 6.34 5.63 7.13
C ARG A 21 6.33 4.11 7.01
N LEU A 22 6.69 3.60 5.85
CA LEU A 22 6.74 2.15 5.65
C LEU A 22 7.72 1.51 6.63
N SER A 23 8.85 2.18 6.88
CA SER A 23 9.87 1.65 7.78
C SER A 23 9.41 1.59 9.23
N GLU A 24 8.33 2.29 9.58
CA GLU A 24 7.79 2.22 10.92
C GLU A 24 7.11 0.89 11.22
N TRP A 25 6.79 0.13 10.18
CA TRP A 25 6.22 -1.20 10.37
C TRP A 25 7.33 -2.14 10.79
N PRO A 26 7.17 -2.81 11.95
CA PRO A 26 8.29 -3.60 12.52
C PRO A 26 8.86 -4.66 11.61
N GLU A 27 8.06 -5.15 10.67
CA GLU A 27 8.51 -6.23 9.80
C GLU A 27 8.97 -5.75 8.42
N ALA A 28 9.07 -4.43 8.24
CA ALA A 28 9.40 -3.89 6.93
C ALA A 28 10.71 -4.43 6.36
N GLY A 29 11.69 -4.72 7.24
CA GLY A 29 12.98 -5.21 6.79
C GLY A 29 13.11 -6.72 6.78
N THR A 30 12.05 -7.43 7.10
CA THR A 30 12.09 -8.88 7.20
C THR A 30 12.15 -9.52 5.82
N ALA A 31 13.11 -10.41 5.61
CA ALA A 31 13.28 -11.03 4.30
C ALA A 31 12.11 -11.95 3.93
N SER A 32 11.47 -12.53 4.92
CA SER A 32 10.41 -13.50 4.67
C SER A 32 9.01 -12.90 4.77
N ILE A 33 8.91 -11.59 4.62
CA ILE A 33 7.62 -10.95 4.75
C ILE A 33 6.64 -11.41 3.67
N CYS A 34 5.38 -11.59 4.07
CA CYS A 34 4.33 -11.99 3.16
C CYS A 34 4.05 -10.85 2.16
N PRO A 35 4.07 -11.12 0.86
CA PRO A 35 3.85 -10.06 -0.13
C PRO A 35 2.51 -9.35 0.04
N GLN A 36 1.45 -10.06 0.38
CA GLN A 36 0.14 -9.45 0.56
C GLN A 36 0.14 -8.48 1.73
N LYS A 37 0.82 -8.83 2.81
CA LYS A 37 0.91 -7.92 3.94
C LYS A 37 1.74 -6.71 3.60
N LEU A 38 2.83 -6.91 2.89
CA LEU A 38 3.66 -5.79 2.46
C LEU A 38 2.87 -4.85 1.56
N ALA A 39 2.08 -5.41 0.64
CA ALA A 39 1.25 -4.60 -0.26
C ALA A 39 0.25 -3.78 0.53
N ALA A 40 -0.38 -4.38 1.53
CA ALA A 40 -1.35 -3.68 2.37
C ALA A 40 -0.68 -2.54 3.12
N VAL A 41 0.49 -2.78 3.71
CA VAL A 41 1.19 -1.75 4.48
C VAL A 41 1.70 -0.66 3.54
N TYR A 42 2.12 -1.03 2.32
CA TYR A 42 2.51 -0.04 1.32
C TYR A 42 1.36 0.94 1.07
N LEU A 43 0.14 0.40 0.89
CA LEU A 43 -1.02 1.25 0.65
C LEU A 43 -1.35 2.11 1.87
N LEU A 44 -1.39 1.51 3.04
CA LEU A 44 -1.74 2.24 4.25
C LEU A 44 -0.75 3.36 4.53
N SER A 45 0.53 3.10 4.28
CA SER A 45 1.57 4.09 4.53
C SER A 45 1.68 5.13 3.42
N SER A 46 0.97 4.92 2.30
CA SER A 46 1.00 5.89 1.20
C SER A 46 0.25 7.18 1.54
N ARG A 47 -0.66 7.12 2.52
CA ARG A 47 -1.46 8.26 2.93
C ARG A 47 -1.20 8.54 4.40
N ILE A 48 -0.67 9.70 4.70
CA ILE A 48 -0.25 10.01 6.07
C ILE A 48 -1.43 9.97 7.05
N GLY A 49 -2.59 10.47 6.64
CA GLY A 49 -3.76 10.46 7.51
C GLY A 49 -4.23 9.04 7.81
N LEU A 50 -4.15 8.18 6.81
CA LEU A 50 -4.55 6.80 6.99
C LEU A 50 -3.53 6.05 7.85
N TRP A 51 -2.24 6.27 7.59
CA TRP A 51 -1.19 5.61 8.35
C TRP A 51 -1.29 5.93 9.84
N ARG A 52 -1.60 7.19 10.16
CA ARG A 52 -1.75 7.61 11.55
C ARG A 52 -2.90 6.90 12.25
N ARG A 53 -3.93 6.51 11.50
CA ARG A 53 -5.06 5.80 12.09
C ARG A 53 -4.72 4.34 12.35
N VAL A 54 -3.88 3.77 11.50
CA VAL A 54 -3.59 2.33 11.54
C VAL A 54 -2.41 2.01 12.45
N LEU A 55 -1.40 2.86 12.46
CA LEU A 55 -0.17 2.58 13.17
C LEU A 55 -0.36 2.18 14.64
N PRO A 56 -1.22 2.87 15.42
CA PRO A 56 -1.42 2.47 16.81
C PRO A 56 -2.04 1.08 16.98
N HIS A 57 -2.58 0.53 15.92
CA HIS A 57 -3.25 -0.78 15.98
C HIS A 57 -2.42 -1.89 15.36
N ILE A 58 -1.14 -1.62 15.14
CA ILE A 58 -0.20 -2.63 14.66
C ILE A 58 0.53 -3.20 15.88
N SER A 59 0.46 -4.51 16.03
CA SER A 59 1.05 -5.15 17.19
C SER A 59 1.58 -6.51 16.76
N HIS A 60 2.84 -6.80 17.08
CA HIS A 60 3.48 -8.04 16.70
C HIS A 60 3.42 -8.30 15.20
N GLY A 61 3.55 -7.22 14.42
CA GLY A 61 3.52 -7.32 12.98
C GLY A 61 2.13 -7.53 12.39
N MET A 62 1.09 -7.53 13.22
CA MET A 62 -0.28 -7.75 12.76
C MET A 62 -1.09 -6.46 12.88
N ILE A 63 -1.99 -6.26 11.92
CA ILE A 63 -2.84 -5.09 11.91
C ILE A 63 -4.23 -5.46 12.38
N ASP A 64 -4.70 -4.76 13.41
CA ASP A 64 -6.05 -4.99 13.93
C ASP A 64 -7.00 -4.00 13.26
N PHE A 65 -7.48 -4.38 12.08
CA PHE A 65 -8.37 -3.51 11.32
C PHE A 65 -9.67 -3.22 12.04
N SER A 66 -10.12 -4.14 12.89
CA SER A 66 -11.40 -3.94 13.57
C SER A 66 -11.35 -2.81 14.59
N SER A 67 -10.16 -2.45 15.04
CA SER A 67 -9.99 -1.37 16.01
C SER A 67 -9.72 -0.02 15.36
N VAL A 68 -9.46 0.00 14.05
CA VAL A 68 -9.16 1.25 13.35
C VAL A 68 -10.44 2.04 13.15
N SER A 69 -10.46 3.28 13.63
CA SER A 69 -11.61 4.15 13.46
C SER A 69 -11.53 4.84 12.11
N LEU A 70 -12.62 4.82 11.36
CA LEU A 70 -12.72 5.52 10.08
C LEU A 70 -13.52 6.80 10.19
N ARG A 71 -13.92 7.16 11.41
CA ARG A 71 -14.68 8.39 11.60
C ARG A 71 -13.86 9.58 11.13
N GLY A 72 -14.47 10.39 10.27
CA GLY A 72 -13.78 11.59 9.78
C GLY A 72 -12.68 11.32 8.77
N ILE A 73 -12.61 10.10 8.23
CA ILE A 73 -11.60 9.78 7.23
C ILE A 73 -11.85 10.59 5.96
N ASP A 74 -10.76 11.03 5.33
CA ASP A 74 -10.83 11.70 4.04
C ASP A 74 -11.44 10.72 3.03
N PRO A 75 -12.49 11.13 2.28
CA PRO A 75 -13.09 10.22 1.31
C PRO A 75 -12.09 9.67 0.29
N ARG A 76 -11.01 10.40 0.01
CA ARG A 76 -10.00 9.93 -0.93
C ARG A 76 -9.17 8.79 -0.36
N ASP A 77 -9.11 8.68 0.97
CA ASP A 77 -8.34 7.63 1.62
C ASP A 77 -9.15 6.35 1.82
N TYR A 78 -10.47 6.46 1.79
CA TYR A 78 -11.31 5.31 2.07
C TYR A 78 -11.13 4.16 1.08
N PRO A 79 -11.07 4.42 -0.26
CA PRO A 79 -10.80 3.32 -1.20
C PRO A 79 -9.43 2.68 -0.96
N VAL A 80 -8.44 3.49 -0.58
CA VAL A 80 -7.10 2.97 -0.30
C VAL A 80 -7.17 2.03 0.90
N TYR A 81 -7.91 2.42 1.93
CA TYR A 81 -8.08 1.59 3.11
C TYR A 81 -8.76 0.26 2.75
N ARG A 82 -9.83 0.32 1.95
CA ARG A 82 -10.56 -0.88 1.56
C ARG A 82 -9.67 -1.82 0.76
N ALA A 83 -8.90 -1.28 -0.17
CA ALA A 83 -8.00 -2.10 -0.98
C ALA A 83 -6.92 -2.73 -0.12
N ALA A 84 -6.36 -1.97 0.82
CA ALA A 84 -5.32 -2.48 1.70
C ALA A 84 -5.86 -3.61 2.59
N LYS A 85 -7.04 -3.39 3.17
CA LYS A 85 -7.64 -4.41 4.01
C LYS A 85 -7.92 -5.68 3.21
N GLY A 86 -8.39 -5.51 1.97
CA GLY A 86 -8.66 -6.65 1.11
C GLY A 86 -7.40 -7.46 0.81
N LEU A 87 -6.31 -6.76 0.49
CA LEU A 87 -5.03 -7.44 0.24
C LEU A 87 -4.54 -8.16 1.49
N TYR A 88 -4.66 -7.49 2.64
CA TYR A 88 -4.20 -8.08 3.90
C TYR A 88 -5.00 -9.33 4.28
N CYS A 89 -6.31 -9.26 4.08
CA CYS A 89 -7.21 -10.34 4.49
C CYS A 89 -7.46 -11.37 3.40
N GLY A 90 -6.99 -11.14 2.20
CA GLY A 90 -7.22 -12.06 1.08
C GLY A 90 -8.64 -12.02 0.55
N LYS A 91 -9.29 -10.87 0.63
CA LYS A 91 -10.67 -10.71 0.17
C LYS A 91 -10.78 -9.55 -0.80
N LEU A 92 -11.81 -9.61 -1.65
CA LEU A 92 -12.08 -8.52 -2.59
C LEU A 92 -13.00 -7.53 -1.90
N LEU A 93 -12.47 -6.39 -1.47
CA LEU A 93 -13.25 -5.37 -0.79
C LEU A 93 -13.48 -4.13 -1.62
N ILE A 94 -12.91 -4.07 -2.82
CA ILE A 94 -13.16 -3.00 -3.77
C ILE A 94 -13.30 -3.63 -5.15
N THR A 95 -14.31 -3.23 -5.90
CA THR A 95 -14.58 -3.88 -7.17
C THR A 95 -13.82 -3.20 -8.30
N SER A 96 -13.68 -3.91 -9.42
CA SER A 96 -13.05 -3.30 -10.59
C SER A 96 -13.86 -2.13 -11.10
N ALA A 97 -15.19 -2.17 -10.97
CA ALA A 97 -16.02 -1.04 -11.37
C ALA A 97 -15.72 0.19 -10.54
N GLU A 98 -15.53 0.00 -9.23
CA GLU A 98 -15.16 1.11 -8.34
C GLU A 98 -13.79 1.66 -8.71
N LEU A 99 -12.85 0.77 -8.99
CA LEU A 99 -11.50 1.19 -9.37
C LEU A 99 -11.50 1.99 -10.65
N ALA A 100 -12.38 1.65 -11.58
CA ALA A 100 -12.44 2.34 -12.87
C ALA A 100 -13.16 3.68 -12.79
N ASP A 101 -13.83 3.98 -11.69
CA ASP A 101 -14.62 5.19 -11.54
C ASP A 101 -13.79 6.27 -10.88
N GLU A 102 -13.41 7.29 -11.64
CA GLU A 102 -12.55 8.35 -11.13
C GLU A 102 -13.18 9.15 -10.00
N GLU A 103 -14.48 9.09 -9.85
CA GLU A 103 -15.14 9.79 -8.76
C GLU A 103 -15.06 9.01 -7.47
N GLN A 104 -14.91 7.71 -7.54
CA GLN A 104 -14.80 6.88 -6.36
C GLN A 104 -13.34 6.66 -5.97
N VAL A 105 -12.48 6.51 -6.96
CA VAL A 105 -11.05 6.26 -6.72
C VAL A 105 -10.27 7.26 -7.55
N SER A 106 -9.60 8.19 -6.89
CA SER A 106 -8.82 9.20 -7.61
C SER A 106 -7.70 8.55 -8.41
N SER A 107 -7.17 9.28 -9.38
CA SER A 107 -6.05 8.77 -10.18
C SER A 107 -4.87 8.43 -9.32
N GLU A 108 -4.60 9.24 -8.31
CA GLU A 108 -3.49 8.99 -7.40
C GLU A 108 -3.71 7.70 -6.61
N ALA A 109 -4.90 7.53 -6.06
CA ALA A 109 -5.21 6.32 -5.30
C ALA A 109 -5.18 5.10 -6.21
N PHE A 110 -5.68 5.24 -7.43
CA PHE A 110 -5.67 4.15 -8.39
C PHE A 110 -4.25 3.69 -8.68
N GLY A 111 -3.34 4.65 -8.89
CA GLY A 111 -1.93 4.31 -9.11
C GLY A 111 -1.32 3.58 -7.93
N ASP A 112 -1.61 4.05 -6.72
CA ASP A 112 -1.08 3.38 -5.53
C ASP A 112 -1.63 1.97 -5.38
N ILE A 113 -2.91 1.78 -5.70
CA ILE A 113 -3.52 0.45 -5.61
C ILE A 113 -2.89 -0.50 -6.64
N LEU A 114 -2.65 -0.01 -7.86
CA LEU A 114 -1.97 -0.83 -8.86
C LEU A 114 -0.58 -1.22 -8.41
N ASN A 115 0.15 -0.27 -7.83
CA ASN A 115 1.48 -0.57 -7.31
C ASN A 115 1.42 -1.63 -6.20
N ALA A 116 0.41 -1.53 -5.34
CA ALA A 116 0.25 -2.52 -4.27
C ALA A 116 -0.03 -3.90 -4.86
N MET A 117 -0.80 -3.96 -5.95
CA MET A 117 -1.06 -5.25 -6.57
C MET A 117 0.21 -5.85 -7.16
N LEU A 118 1.10 -5.01 -7.70
CA LEU A 118 2.40 -5.48 -8.15
C LEU A 118 3.21 -6.05 -7.00
N ILE A 119 3.17 -5.38 -5.86
CA ILE A 119 3.89 -5.86 -4.68
C ILE A 119 3.30 -7.18 -4.21
N ALA A 120 1.98 -7.30 -4.20
CA ALA A 120 1.33 -8.52 -3.76
C ALA A 120 1.70 -9.70 -4.65
N ARG A 121 1.93 -9.42 -5.93
CA ARG A 121 2.27 -10.47 -6.89
C ARG A 121 3.74 -10.82 -6.87
N TYR A 122 4.61 -9.81 -6.82
CA TYR A 122 6.06 -10.02 -7.01
C TYR A 122 6.88 -9.89 -5.73
N GLY A 123 6.27 -9.39 -4.66
CA GLY A 123 6.95 -9.31 -3.39
C GLY A 123 7.82 -8.09 -3.25
N LYS A 124 8.64 -8.12 -2.23
CA LYS A 124 9.44 -6.98 -1.82
C LYS A 124 10.41 -6.51 -2.89
N THR A 125 10.81 -7.40 -3.78
CA THR A 125 11.80 -7.04 -4.81
C THR A 125 11.30 -5.99 -5.78
N ILE A 126 9.97 -5.79 -5.84
CA ILE A 126 9.41 -4.80 -6.75
C ILE A 126 9.63 -3.38 -6.25
N ILE A 127 9.93 -3.20 -4.95
CA ILE A 127 10.16 -1.88 -4.38
C ILE A 127 11.64 -1.53 -4.54
N ALA A 128 11.92 -0.33 -5.02
CA ALA A 128 13.30 0.11 -5.21
C ALA A 128 14.03 0.10 -3.87
N ALA A 129 15.23 -0.43 -3.89
CA ALA A 129 16.05 -0.45 -2.69
C ALA A 129 16.45 0.97 -2.33
N GLU A 130 16.74 1.15 -1.05
CA GLU A 130 17.30 2.39 -0.61
C GLU A 130 18.59 2.60 -1.39
N VAL A 131 18.80 3.77 -1.79
CA VAL A 131 19.99 4.03 -2.54
C VAL A 131 21.17 3.55 -1.84
N LYS A 132 21.79 2.79 -2.42
CA LYS A 132 22.75 2.26 -1.91
C LYS A 132 23.67 2.47 -2.74
N LYS A 133 23.81 2.82 -3.05
CA LYS A 133 24.46 3.03 -3.94
C LYS A 133 24.95 3.54 -3.94
#